data_9c3d2dae1feec61bb586ed05e7a41c41
#
_entry.id   9c3d2dae1feec61bb586ed05e7a41c41
#
_cell.length_a   1.000
_cell.length_b   1.000
_cell.length_c   1.000
_cell.angle_alpha   90.00
_cell.angle_beta   90.00
_cell.angle_gamma   90.00
#
_symmetry.space_group_name_H-M   'P 1'
#
loop_
_entity.id
_entity.type
_entity.pdbx_description
1 polymer ?
#
loop_
_entity_poly.entity_id
_entity_poly.type
_entity_poly.pdbx_seq_one_letter_code
_entity_poly.pdbx_strand_id
1 'polypeptide(L)'
;SFRNGLINLEVLLSSYDYINFKGSLEIEILKNDDLLFQKSSKISFNNKKQIQFIYIDTIYNIKPWSAETPSLYQLNIVLKNQNQKTITAVSKKIGFKNIKIENSQLLINGKPILIKGVNRHEHDMHNGHVISKLNMKEDIIIMKENNINAVRTSHYPNDPYWYELCDEYGIYVYDEANIESHGMGYDLDKTLGNNILWEKAHLERTTRMIERDKNNTCIIAWSLGNEGGNGSNFYKTYKKAKSMDSTRIVVYERSLENWNTDVVGLMYADYSELENYAKDSTKKRPFILCEYAHAMGNSLGGIKEYWDLFEKYDKLQGGFIWDFQDQGLLKKDSSGREYFAYGGDYGPKGTPSDHNFLNNGLISADKSLNPHMLEAKSVYQNIKVYPTQNINVVKVKNWHFFKNLDNYRLLWTLILNGDSVKSDTINKINISPQEYQLINIPFGKLNENHEYYLNIDFQLKKSENGLKKNYTVASSQIPLQVIKSNPIINKSKGKLKIDSSGYHIKVIGKKFSISINKFNGFINEFKINDFIAIVDGSKHNFWRGPTDNDYGANTPNKYKEWKFIGKKRGTINYKIEFRFNQFVK
;
A
#
# COMPACT_ATOMS: atom_id res chain seq x y z
N SER A 1 -6.81 -29.83 5.79
CA SER A 1 -6.93 -28.94 6.95
C SER A 1 -5.56 -28.52 7.40
N PHE A 2 -5.26 -27.21 7.49
CA PHE A 2 -3.95 -26.67 7.93
C PHE A 2 -3.84 -26.65 9.48
N ARG A 3 -4.30 -27.69 10.15
CA ARG A 3 -4.23 -27.82 11.63
C ARG A 3 -2.96 -28.53 12.11
N ASN A 4 -2.19 -29.14 11.22
CA ASN A 4 -0.95 -29.82 11.54
C ASN A 4 0.20 -29.11 10.85
N GLY A 5 1.26 -28.82 11.58
CA GLY A 5 2.48 -28.17 11.09
C GLY A 5 3.60 -29.20 10.95
N LEU A 6 4.16 -29.31 9.75
CA LEU A 6 5.39 -30.08 9.55
C LEU A 6 6.57 -29.17 9.96
N ILE A 7 7.40 -29.65 10.88
CA ILE A 7 8.70 -29.05 11.17
C ILE A 7 9.80 -29.86 10.50
N ASN A 8 10.68 -29.17 9.78
CA ASN A 8 11.95 -29.70 9.29
C ASN A 8 13.03 -28.75 9.82
N LEU A 9 13.71 -29.18 10.89
CA LEU A 9 14.70 -28.40 11.61
C LEU A 9 16.08 -29.00 11.41
N GLU A 10 16.97 -28.22 10.84
CA GLU A 10 18.38 -28.54 10.74
C GLU A 10 19.16 -27.74 11.77
N VAL A 11 19.95 -28.44 12.62
CA VAL A 11 20.83 -27.82 13.61
C VAL A 11 22.26 -28.23 13.31
N LEU A 12 23.11 -27.25 12.99
CA LEU A 12 24.52 -27.42 12.77
C LEU A 12 25.29 -26.96 14.02
N LEU A 13 25.92 -27.88 14.72
CA LEU A 13 26.80 -27.58 15.84
C LEU A 13 28.23 -27.54 15.34
N SER A 14 28.94 -26.45 15.60
CA SER A 14 30.35 -26.29 15.24
C SER A 14 31.20 -26.10 16.48
N SER A 15 32.39 -26.75 16.51
CA SER A 15 33.42 -26.53 17.51
C SER A 15 34.66 -25.93 16.85
N TYR A 16 35.18 -24.85 17.40
CA TYR A 16 36.41 -24.23 16.91
C TYR A 16 37.65 -25.02 17.33
N ASP A 17 37.60 -25.64 18.52
CA ASP A 17 38.65 -26.53 19.05
C ASP A 17 38.21 -27.98 18.90
N TYR A 18 39.05 -28.85 18.40
CA TYR A 18 38.75 -30.28 18.30
C TYR A 18 38.59 -30.91 19.69
N ILE A 19 37.43 -30.68 20.33
CA ILE A 19 37.15 -31.16 21.67
C ILE A 19 36.34 -32.46 21.65
N ASN A 20 36.61 -33.29 22.64
CA ASN A 20 35.75 -34.41 22.98
C ASN A 20 34.63 -33.91 23.88
N PHE A 21 33.54 -33.46 23.26
CA PHE A 21 32.35 -33.01 23.98
C PHE A 21 31.27 -34.08 23.95
N LYS A 22 30.68 -34.34 25.11
CA LYS A 22 29.49 -35.18 25.25
C LYS A 22 28.40 -34.40 25.97
N GLY A 23 27.16 -34.58 25.54
CA GLY A 23 26.02 -33.85 26.11
C GLY A 23 24.69 -34.22 25.45
N SER A 24 23.74 -33.30 25.50
CA SER A 24 22.45 -33.44 24.86
C SER A 24 22.06 -32.13 24.13
N LEU A 25 21.35 -32.29 23.03
CA LEU A 25 20.65 -31.23 22.33
C LEU A 25 19.16 -31.39 22.59
N GLU A 26 18.56 -30.39 23.21
CA GLU A 26 17.12 -30.36 23.49
C GLU A 26 16.44 -29.35 22.58
N ILE A 27 15.28 -29.72 22.03
CA ILE A 27 14.45 -28.90 21.16
C ILE A 27 13.07 -28.85 21.76
N GLU A 28 12.53 -27.65 21.95
CA GLU A 28 11.20 -27.41 22.49
C GLU A 28 10.45 -26.43 21.61
N ILE A 29 9.15 -26.67 21.43
CA ILE A 29 8.22 -25.73 20.80
C ILE A 29 7.08 -25.45 21.77
N LEU A 30 6.91 -24.16 22.11
CA LEU A 30 5.91 -23.72 23.06
C LEU A 30 4.92 -22.75 22.41
N LYS A 31 3.69 -22.70 22.96
CA LYS A 31 2.68 -21.69 22.66
C LYS A 31 2.13 -21.12 23.95
N ASN A 32 2.38 -19.84 24.24
CA ASN A 32 2.00 -19.18 25.50
C ASN A 32 2.42 -20.01 26.74
N ASP A 33 3.70 -20.46 26.74
CA ASP A 33 4.31 -21.33 27.77
C ASP A 33 3.84 -22.79 27.80
N ASP A 34 2.80 -23.15 27.03
CA ASP A 34 2.37 -24.55 26.89
C ASP A 34 3.36 -25.31 25.97
N LEU A 35 3.93 -26.40 26.46
CA LEU A 35 4.82 -27.27 25.70
C LEU A 35 4.02 -28.10 24.69
N LEU A 36 4.26 -27.88 23.39
CA LEU A 36 3.59 -28.60 22.30
C LEU A 36 4.47 -29.74 21.74
N PHE A 37 5.78 -29.57 21.80
CA PHE A 37 6.73 -30.53 21.25
C PHE A 37 8.05 -30.47 22.02
N GLN A 38 8.62 -31.63 22.29
CA GLN A 38 9.95 -31.74 22.88
C GLN A 38 10.68 -32.93 22.28
N LYS A 39 11.98 -32.75 22.02
CA LYS A 39 12.88 -33.82 21.57
C LYS A 39 14.26 -33.60 22.16
N SER A 40 14.90 -34.70 22.56
CA SER A 40 16.28 -34.69 23.06
C SER A 40 17.14 -35.70 22.30
N SER A 41 18.35 -35.31 21.96
CA SER A 41 19.33 -36.16 21.29
C SER A 41 20.68 -36.12 22.00
N LYS A 42 21.29 -37.28 22.21
CA LYS A 42 22.66 -37.36 22.73
C LYS A 42 23.65 -36.84 21.70
N ILE A 43 24.62 -36.09 22.14
CA ILE A 43 25.70 -35.53 21.32
C ILE A 43 27.06 -36.05 21.76
N SER A 44 27.91 -36.34 20.77
CA SER A 44 29.31 -36.58 20.97
C SER A 44 30.13 -36.03 19.79
N PHE A 45 31.04 -35.09 20.05
CA PHE A 45 31.87 -34.50 18.99
C PHE A 45 33.01 -35.41 18.53
N ASN A 46 33.58 -36.24 19.38
CA ASN A 46 34.62 -37.21 19.02
C ASN A 46 35.66 -36.67 18.01
N ASN A 47 36.26 -35.52 18.27
CA ASN A 47 37.22 -34.81 17.41
C ASN A 47 36.65 -34.33 16.04
N LYS A 48 35.33 -34.25 15.85
CA LYS A 48 34.73 -33.65 14.67
C LYS A 48 34.63 -32.15 14.84
N LYS A 49 34.83 -31.39 13.76
CA LYS A 49 34.60 -29.93 13.75
C LYS A 49 33.11 -29.55 13.76
N GLN A 50 32.29 -30.40 13.14
CA GLN A 50 30.86 -30.12 12.96
C GLN A 50 30.04 -31.40 13.11
N ILE A 51 28.84 -31.24 13.64
CA ILE A 51 27.80 -32.28 13.71
C ILE A 51 26.49 -31.65 13.27
N GLN A 52 25.80 -32.32 12.36
CA GLN A 52 24.49 -31.94 11.86
C GLN A 52 23.40 -32.83 12.45
N PHE A 53 22.31 -32.22 12.89
CA PHE A 53 21.10 -32.90 13.33
C PHE A 53 19.96 -32.44 12.46
N ILE A 54 19.14 -33.38 11.98
CA ILE A 54 17.92 -33.10 11.23
C ILE A 54 16.75 -33.69 11.99
N TYR A 55 15.76 -32.86 12.28
CA TYR A 55 14.53 -33.26 12.95
C TYR A 55 13.35 -32.98 12.00
N ILE A 56 12.65 -34.05 11.67
CA ILE A 56 11.40 -33.95 10.89
C ILE A 56 10.29 -34.52 11.75
N ASP A 57 9.27 -33.72 12.03
CA ASP A 57 8.14 -34.14 12.85
C ASP A 57 6.87 -33.33 12.53
N THR A 58 5.74 -33.79 13.05
CA THR A 58 4.44 -33.11 12.89
C THR A 58 3.95 -32.57 14.22
N ILE A 59 3.71 -31.27 14.28
CA ILE A 59 3.11 -30.60 15.42
C ILE A 59 1.59 -30.51 15.17
N TYR A 60 0.81 -31.11 16.06
CA TYR A 60 -0.63 -31.18 15.92
C TYR A 60 -1.33 -29.95 16.50
N ASN A 61 -2.51 -29.63 15.99
CA ASN A 61 -3.37 -28.54 16.48
C ASN A 61 -2.74 -27.15 16.43
N ILE A 62 -1.90 -26.90 15.43
CA ILE A 62 -1.34 -25.56 15.21
C ILE A 62 -2.38 -24.60 14.64
N LYS A 63 -2.16 -23.31 14.91
CA LYS A 63 -2.81 -22.21 14.20
C LYS A 63 -1.83 -21.68 13.16
N PRO A 64 -2.13 -21.78 11.85
CA PRO A 64 -1.22 -21.29 10.82
C PRO A 64 -1.07 -19.77 10.91
N TRP A 65 0.10 -19.30 10.50
CA TRP A 65 0.42 -17.87 10.41
C TRP A 65 -0.10 -17.27 9.12
N SER A 66 -0.69 -16.08 9.21
CA SER A 66 -0.98 -15.20 8.08
C SER A 66 -0.83 -13.73 8.51
N ALA A 67 -0.76 -12.77 7.57
CA ALA A 67 -0.71 -11.36 7.92
C ALA A 67 -1.97 -10.86 8.66
N GLU A 68 -3.11 -11.55 8.51
CA GLU A 68 -4.34 -11.26 9.26
C GLU A 68 -4.34 -11.88 10.66
N THR A 69 -3.73 -13.06 10.81
CA THR A 69 -3.68 -13.83 12.06
C THR A 69 -2.27 -14.35 12.30
N PRO A 70 -1.33 -13.48 12.77
CA PRO A 70 0.09 -13.81 12.90
C PRO A 70 0.37 -14.69 14.13
N SER A 71 0.04 -15.97 14.02
CA SER A 71 0.21 -16.95 15.10
C SER A 71 1.63 -17.48 15.14
N LEU A 72 2.39 -17.14 16.17
CA LEU A 72 3.78 -17.57 16.38
C LEU A 72 3.91 -18.55 17.54
N TYR A 73 4.98 -19.32 17.51
CA TYR A 73 5.40 -20.31 18.48
C TYR A 73 6.83 -20.04 18.89
N GLN A 74 7.20 -20.35 20.13
CA GLN A 74 8.56 -20.22 20.62
C GLN A 74 9.31 -21.52 20.35
N LEU A 75 10.34 -21.49 19.51
CA LEU A 75 11.30 -22.57 19.33
C LEU A 75 12.52 -22.32 20.21
N ASN A 76 12.83 -23.25 21.11
CA ASN A 76 14.06 -23.25 21.92
C ASN A 76 14.93 -24.42 21.51
N ILE A 77 16.23 -24.17 21.34
CA ILE A 77 17.26 -25.16 21.05
C ILE A 77 18.33 -24.99 22.13
N VAL A 78 18.51 -25.99 22.97
CA VAL A 78 19.40 -25.92 24.14
C VAL A 78 20.45 -27.02 24.07
N LEU A 79 21.71 -26.62 24.09
CA LEU A 79 22.85 -27.53 24.20
C LEU A 79 23.25 -27.66 25.67
N LYS A 80 23.25 -28.87 26.21
CA LYS A 80 23.66 -29.20 27.60
C LYS A 80 24.87 -30.13 27.60
N ASN A 81 25.71 -30.00 28.63
CA ASN A 81 26.81 -30.96 28.87
C ASN A 81 26.30 -32.21 29.59
N GLN A 82 27.20 -33.16 29.88
CA GLN A 82 26.89 -34.41 30.61
C GLN A 82 26.26 -34.16 31.99
N ASN A 83 26.59 -33.05 32.64
CA ASN A 83 26.06 -32.68 33.95
C ASN A 83 24.75 -31.89 33.87
N GLN A 84 24.07 -31.91 32.73
CA GLN A 84 22.82 -31.19 32.45
C GLN A 84 22.93 -29.65 32.56
N LYS A 85 24.13 -29.09 32.59
CA LYS A 85 24.37 -27.66 32.58
C LYS A 85 24.23 -27.13 31.15
N THR A 86 23.45 -26.07 30.95
CA THR A 86 23.32 -25.37 29.67
C THR A 86 24.66 -24.76 29.26
N ILE A 87 25.11 -25.06 28.06
CA ILE A 87 26.30 -24.50 27.42
C ILE A 87 25.90 -23.31 26.55
N THR A 88 24.88 -23.49 25.71
CA THR A 88 24.32 -22.41 24.87
C THR A 88 22.87 -22.72 24.57
N ALA A 89 22.12 -21.66 24.25
CA ALA A 89 20.72 -21.77 23.83
C ALA A 89 20.41 -20.77 22.72
N VAL A 90 19.54 -21.17 21.81
CA VAL A 90 18.95 -20.31 20.77
C VAL A 90 17.45 -20.35 20.94
N SER A 91 16.84 -19.17 20.91
CA SER A 91 15.40 -19.00 21.05
C SER A 91 14.88 -18.12 19.91
N LYS A 92 13.88 -18.61 19.16
CA LYS A 92 13.31 -17.89 18.02
C LYS A 92 11.81 -18.10 17.93
N LYS A 93 11.07 -17.03 17.59
CA LYS A 93 9.66 -17.15 17.20
C LYS A 93 9.56 -17.74 15.80
N ILE A 94 8.71 -18.72 15.61
CA ILE A 94 8.44 -19.38 14.33
C ILE A 94 6.94 -19.46 14.09
N GLY A 95 6.52 -19.48 12.84
CA GLY A 95 5.13 -19.70 12.44
C GLY A 95 5.02 -20.80 11.39
N PHE A 96 3.87 -21.46 11.35
CA PHE A 96 3.58 -22.47 10.34
C PHE A 96 2.74 -21.85 9.23
N LYS A 97 3.20 -21.95 7.99
CA LYS A 97 2.46 -21.50 6.82
C LYS A 97 2.71 -22.42 5.61
N ASN A 98 1.78 -22.40 4.69
CA ASN A 98 1.94 -23.06 3.39
C ASN A 98 1.77 -22.00 2.28
N ILE A 99 2.67 -22.01 1.31
CA ILE A 99 2.65 -21.12 0.15
C ILE A 99 2.54 -22.00 -1.09
N LYS A 100 1.59 -21.69 -1.97
CA LYS A 100 1.36 -22.44 -3.20
C LYS A 100 0.82 -21.52 -4.29
N ILE A 101 1.21 -21.79 -5.53
CA ILE A 101 0.53 -21.23 -6.69
C ILE A 101 -0.38 -22.31 -7.25
N GLU A 102 -1.67 -22.01 -7.32
CA GLU A 102 -2.68 -22.93 -7.84
C GLU A 102 -3.79 -22.12 -8.53
N ASN A 103 -4.31 -22.59 -9.63
CA ASN A 103 -5.34 -21.91 -10.43
C ASN A 103 -4.99 -20.47 -10.78
N SER A 104 -3.72 -20.20 -11.09
CA SER A 104 -3.18 -18.87 -11.41
C SER A 104 -3.27 -17.87 -10.22
N GLN A 105 -3.34 -18.36 -8.98
CA GLN A 105 -3.37 -17.56 -7.77
C GLN A 105 -2.26 -17.97 -6.79
N LEU A 106 -1.70 -17.00 -6.11
CA LEU A 106 -0.84 -17.20 -4.94
C LEU A 106 -1.73 -17.47 -3.72
N LEU A 107 -1.56 -18.63 -3.13
CA LEU A 107 -2.30 -19.07 -1.96
C LEU A 107 -1.40 -19.09 -0.73
N ILE A 108 -1.92 -18.57 0.38
CA ILE A 108 -1.36 -18.77 1.72
C ILE A 108 -2.34 -19.62 2.51
N ASN A 109 -1.85 -20.74 3.06
CA ASN A 109 -2.70 -21.69 3.82
C ASN A 109 -3.98 -22.10 3.05
N GLY A 110 -3.86 -22.26 1.73
CA GLY A 110 -4.95 -22.67 0.83
C GLY A 110 -5.98 -21.58 0.54
N LYS A 111 -5.72 -20.32 0.89
CA LYS A 111 -6.58 -19.18 0.56
C LYS A 111 -5.82 -18.22 -0.35
N PRO A 112 -6.45 -17.67 -1.39
CA PRO A 112 -5.86 -16.59 -2.17
C PRO A 112 -5.69 -15.37 -1.27
N ILE A 113 -4.68 -14.56 -1.56
CA ILE A 113 -4.45 -13.31 -0.84
C ILE A 113 -4.41 -12.13 -1.81
N LEU A 114 -4.74 -10.94 -1.30
CA LEU A 114 -4.51 -9.69 -2.01
C LEU A 114 -3.34 -8.95 -1.35
N ILE A 115 -2.35 -8.59 -2.15
CA ILE A 115 -1.18 -7.82 -1.70
C ILE A 115 -1.55 -6.34 -1.67
N LYS A 116 -1.71 -5.81 -0.47
CA LYS A 116 -1.93 -4.39 -0.15
C LYS A 116 -0.60 -3.83 0.31
N GLY A 117 0.34 -3.77 -0.64
CA GLY A 117 1.75 -3.62 -0.37
C GLY A 117 2.28 -2.22 -0.58
N VAL A 118 3.47 -2.00 -0.02
CA VAL A 118 4.33 -0.84 -0.28
C VAL A 118 5.76 -1.29 -0.49
N ASN A 119 6.51 -0.57 -1.32
CA ASN A 119 7.96 -0.64 -1.37
C ASN A 119 8.52 0.16 -0.19
N ARG A 120 9.56 -0.37 0.49
CA ARG A 120 10.12 0.30 1.67
C ARG A 120 11.64 0.37 1.59
N HIS A 121 12.16 1.60 1.63
CA HIS A 121 13.54 1.86 1.98
C HIS A 121 13.74 1.93 3.49
N GLU A 122 14.91 1.52 3.99
CA GLU A 122 15.33 1.84 5.35
C GLU A 122 15.77 3.29 5.37
N HIS A 123 14.98 4.16 6.01
CA HIS A 123 15.26 5.59 6.05
C HIS A 123 14.93 6.22 7.41
N ASP A 124 15.82 7.12 7.84
CA ASP A 124 15.65 8.02 8.98
C ASP A 124 16.06 9.43 8.55
N MET A 125 15.24 10.43 8.82
CA MET A 125 15.47 11.81 8.35
C MET A 125 16.75 12.45 8.89
N HIS A 126 17.34 11.92 9.96
CA HIS A 126 18.61 12.40 10.53
C HIS A 126 19.81 11.54 10.13
N ASN A 127 19.62 10.21 10.04
CA ASN A 127 20.69 9.23 9.95
C ASN A 127 20.75 8.50 8.58
N GLY A 128 19.85 8.83 7.65
CA GLY A 128 19.77 8.18 6.33
C GLY A 128 19.39 6.70 6.47
N HIS A 129 20.23 5.80 5.99
CA HIS A 129 19.99 4.35 6.03
C HIS A 129 20.28 3.68 7.39
N VAL A 130 20.73 4.45 8.39
CA VAL A 130 20.95 3.92 9.75
C VAL A 130 19.68 4.11 10.57
N ILE A 131 18.90 3.05 10.71
CA ILE A 131 17.61 3.09 11.39
C ILE A 131 17.65 2.41 12.76
N SER A 132 16.82 2.88 13.68
CA SER A 132 16.67 2.31 15.02
C SER A 132 15.54 1.29 15.07
N LYS A 133 15.55 0.42 16.10
CA LYS A 133 14.43 -0.48 16.38
C LYS A 133 13.10 0.25 16.60
N LEU A 134 13.16 1.44 17.20
CA LEU A 134 11.98 2.28 17.40
C LEU A 134 11.43 2.76 16.06
N ASN A 135 12.30 3.25 15.17
CA ASN A 135 11.95 3.72 13.85
C ASN A 135 11.26 2.62 13.02
N MET A 136 11.81 1.39 13.03
CA MET A 136 11.19 0.23 12.36
C MET A 136 9.81 -0.12 12.94
N LYS A 137 9.66 -0.04 14.28
CA LYS A 137 8.38 -0.31 14.94
C LYS A 137 7.32 0.73 14.59
N GLU A 138 7.69 2.00 14.48
CA GLU A 138 6.80 3.07 14.02
C GLU A 138 6.31 2.81 12.59
N ASP A 139 7.20 2.40 11.68
CA ASP A 139 6.83 2.04 10.31
C ASP A 139 5.76 0.93 10.28
N ILE A 140 5.97 -0.14 11.06
CA ILE A 140 5.00 -1.23 11.18
C ILE A 140 3.63 -0.73 11.68
N ILE A 141 3.60 0.13 12.69
CA ILE A 141 2.34 0.66 13.24
C ILE A 141 1.63 1.52 12.19
N ILE A 142 2.35 2.43 11.53
CA ILE A 142 1.79 3.25 10.44
C ILE A 142 1.22 2.36 9.32
N MET A 143 1.92 1.31 8.93
CA MET A 143 1.43 0.35 7.93
C MET A 143 0.13 -0.33 8.38
N LYS A 144 0.07 -0.83 9.62
CA LYS A 144 -1.14 -1.46 10.18
C LYS A 144 -2.31 -0.48 10.28
N GLU A 145 -2.06 0.76 10.69
CA GLU A 145 -3.05 1.83 10.77
C GLU A 145 -3.61 2.21 9.39
N ASN A 146 -2.88 1.93 8.33
CA ASN A 146 -3.28 2.28 6.97
C ASN A 146 -3.60 1.05 6.08
N ASN A 147 -3.97 -0.08 6.71
CA ASN A 147 -4.42 -1.30 6.04
C ASN A 147 -3.38 -1.97 5.11
N ILE A 148 -2.10 -1.62 5.23
CA ILE A 148 -1.00 -2.24 4.50
C ILE A 148 -0.73 -3.61 5.12
N ASN A 149 -0.63 -4.65 4.28
CA ASN A 149 -0.40 -6.03 4.70
C ASN A 149 0.88 -6.66 4.14
N ALA A 150 1.60 -5.94 3.27
CA ALA A 150 2.78 -6.47 2.61
C ALA A 150 3.84 -5.39 2.39
N VAL A 151 5.11 -5.80 2.39
CA VAL A 151 6.27 -4.97 2.07
C VAL A 151 7.18 -5.70 1.09
N ARG A 152 7.67 -4.98 0.07
CA ARG A 152 8.85 -5.35 -0.69
C ARG A 152 10.03 -4.57 -0.12
N THR A 153 11.10 -5.28 0.27
CA THR A 153 12.30 -4.64 0.84
C THR A 153 13.16 -4.05 -0.28
N SER A 154 12.70 -2.95 -0.84
CA SER A 154 13.36 -2.28 -1.96
C SER A 154 14.61 -1.53 -1.52
N HIS A 155 15.80 -1.77 -2.09
CA HIS A 155 16.14 -2.85 -3.01
C HIS A 155 17.29 -3.67 -2.41
N TYR A 156 17.13 -4.12 -1.18
CA TYR A 156 18.12 -4.85 -0.38
C TYR A 156 17.48 -5.53 0.83
N PRO A 157 18.07 -6.62 1.35
CA PRO A 157 17.60 -7.23 2.59
C PRO A 157 17.71 -6.24 3.76
N ASN A 158 16.60 -6.05 4.49
CA ASN A 158 16.53 -5.09 5.59
C ASN A 158 17.23 -5.61 6.88
N ASP A 159 17.24 -4.78 7.93
CA ASP A 159 17.71 -5.16 9.26
C ASP A 159 16.97 -6.43 9.75
N PRO A 160 17.64 -7.43 10.36
CA PRO A 160 16.99 -8.65 10.86
C PRO A 160 15.81 -8.41 11.80
N TYR A 161 15.83 -7.34 12.60
CA TYR A 161 14.73 -6.97 13.48
C TYR A 161 13.45 -6.57 12.73
N TRP A 162 13.57 -6.06 11.51
CA TRP A 162 12.44 -5.77 10.63
C TRP A 162 11.58 -7.01 10.38
N TYR A 163 12.20 -8.15 10.09
CA TYR A 163 11.48 -9.40 9.84
C TYR A 163 10.83 -9.96 11.11
N GLU A 164 11.46 -9.77 12.29
CA GLU A 164 10.85 -10.13 13.57
C GLU A 164 9.57 -9.33 13.81
N LEU A 165 9.57 -8.03 13.50
CA LEU A 165 8.39 -7.19 13.57
C LEU A 165 7.33 -7.63 12.55
N CYS A 166 7.71 -7.93 11.31
CA CYS A 166 6.79 -8.43 10.30
C CYS A 166 6.15 -9.77 10.70
N ASP A 167 6.92 -10.67 11.33
CA ASP A 167 6.42 -11.91 11.89
C ASP A 167 5.37 -11.67 12.98
N GLU A 168 5.63 -10.73 13.89
CA GLU A 168 4.80 -10.45 15.06
C GLU A 168 3.52 -9.69 14.72
N TYR A 169 3.63 -8.67 13.88
CA TYR A 169 2.50 -7.79 13.53
C TYR A 169 1.70 -8.25 12.32
N GLY A 170 2.21 -9.23 11.58
CA GLY A 170 1.54 -9.78 10.40
C GLY A 170 1.68 -8.88 9.18
N ILE A 171 2.85 -8.88 8.56
CA ILE A 171 3.16 -8.26 7.28
C ILE A 171 3.80 -9.32 6.37
N TYR A 172 3.26 -9.55 5.18
CA TYR A 172 3.92 -10.37 4.17
C TYR A 172 5.15 -9.65 3.63
N VAL A 173 6.24 -10.38 3.41
CA VAL A 173 7.48 -9.80 2.91
C VAL A 173 7.91 -10.44 1.59
N TYR A 174 8.19 -9.62 0.59
CA TYR A 174 9.04 -9.93 -0.54
C TYR A 174 10.44 -9.46 -0.18
N ASP A 175 11.31 -10.40 0.18
CA ASP A 175 12.70 -10.12 0.57
C ASP A 175 13.57 -10.04 -0.68
N GLU A 176 14.22 -8.89 -0.89
CA GLU A 176 14.90 -8.60 -2.15
C GLU A 176 16.41 -8.59 -2.02
N ALA A 177 17.05 -9.30 -2.95
CA ALA A 177 18.50 -9.33 -3.03
C ALA A 177 19.05 -7.96 -3.49
N ASN A 178 20.14 -7.52 -2.88
CA ASN A 178 20.82 -6.28 -3.23
C ASN A 178 21.51 -6.41 -4.62
N ILE A 179 20.68 -6.42 -5.67
CA ILE A 179 21.10 -6.50 -7.07
C ILE A 179 20.29 -5.46 -7.85
N GLU A 180 20.96 -4.42 -8.29
CA GLU A 180 20.40 -3.41 -9.17
C GLU A 180 21.49 -2.89 -10.11
N SER A 181 21.15 -2.68 -11.38
CA SER A 181 22.08 -2.14 -12.38
C SER A 181 21.37 -1.34 -13.47
N HIS A 182 20.31 -0.63 -13.12
CA HIS A 182 19.45 0.16 -14.01
C HIS A 182 20.27 1.05 -14.98
N GLY A 183 21.25 1.79 -14.45
CA GLY A 183 22.09 2.69 -15.24
C GLY A 183 22.93 2.01 -16.34
N MET A 184 23.08 0.67 -16.31
CA MET A 184 23.77 -0.10 -17.35
C MET A 184 22.86 -0.43 -18.55
N GLY A 185 21.55 -0.22 -18.42
CA GLY A 185 20.54 -0.62 -19.41
C GLY A 185 20.15 -2.10 -19.32
N TYR A 186 19.14 -2.49 -20.12
CA TYR A 186 18.50 -3.81 -20.03
C TYR A 186 18.88 -4.76 -21.17
N ASP A 187 19.57 -4.28 -22.21
CA ASP A 187 19.99 -5.10 -23.36
C ASP A 187 20.98 -6.18 -22.91
N LEU A 188 20.90 -7.36 -23.51
CA LEU A 188 21.70 -8.52 -23.11
C LEU A 188 23.22 -8.30 -23.18
N ASP A 189 23.67 -7.40 -24.03
CA ASP A 189 25.09 -7.02 -24.19
C ASP A 189 25.54 -5.94 -23.21
N LYS A 190 24.62 -5.29 -22.49
CA LYS A 190 24.89 -4.19 -21.56
C LYS A 190 24.64 -4.58 -20.11
N THR A 191 23.57 -5.32 -19.85
CA THR A 191 23.18 -5.65 -18.48
C THR A 191 24.19 -6.51 -17.74
N LEU A 192 24.46 -6.17 -16.50
CA LEU A 192 25.25 -7.01 -15.59
C LEU A 192 24.57 -8.35 -15.29
N GLY A 193 23.23 -8.43 -15.43
CA GLY A 193 22.44 -9.65 -15.31
C GLY A 193 22.76 -10.73 -16.33
N ASN A 194 23.45 -10.39 -17.44
CA ASN A 194 23.93 -11.34 -18.45
C ASN A 194 25.46 -11.41 -18.57
N ASN A 195 26.20 -10.61 -17.79
CA ASN A 195 27.66 -10.61 -17.86
C ASN A 195 28.25 -11.63 -16.89
N ILE A 196 29.01 -12.62 -17.44
CA ILE A 196 29.58 -13.74 -16.69
C ILE A 196 30.52 -13.29 -15.56
N LEU A 197 31.17 -12.14 -15.68
CA LEU A 197 32.05 -11.60 -14.63
C LEU A 197 31.29 -11.23 -13.35
N TRP A 198 29.99 -11.00 -13.46
CA TRP A 198 29.10 -10.65 -12.34
C TRP A 198 28.31 -11.84 -11.78
N GLU A 199 28.43 -13.03 -12.36
CA GLU A 199 27.70 -14.24 -11.94
C GLU A 199 27.88 -14.53 -10.45
N LYS A 200 29.12 -14.57 -9.98
CA LYS A 200 29.44 -14.84 -8.59
C LYS A 200 28.76 -13.83 -7.65
N ALA A 201 28.80 -12.54 -8.01
CA ALA A 201 28.18 -11.49 -7.22
C ALA A 201 26.65 -11.65 -7.11
N HIS A 202 25.99 -12.01 -8.21
CA HIS A 202 24.54 -12.28 -8.22
C HIS A 202 24.19 -13.49 -7.34
N LEU A 203 24.91 -14.60 -7.52
CA LEU A 203 24.69 -15.82 -6.74
C LEU A 203 24.93 -15.61 -5.25
N GLU A 204 26.01 -14.93 -4.87
CA GLU A 204 26.35 -14.71 -3.46
C GLU A 204 25.33 -13.81 -2.75
N ARG A 205 24.86 -12.72 -3.39
CA ARG A 205 23.84 -11.84 -2.81
C ARG A 205 22.55 -12.60 -2.53
N THR A 206 22.05 -13.34 -3.51
CA THR A 206 20.84 -14.16 -3.36
C THR A 206 21.05 -15.26 -2.30
N THR A 207 22.19 -15.95 -2.33
CA THR A 207 22.48 -17.03 -1.36
C THR A 207 22.53 -16.50 0.08
N ARG A 208 23.24 -15.38 0.31
CA ARG A 208 23.38 -14.80 1.65
C ARG A 208 22.07 -14.27 2.20
N MET A 209 21.23 -13.65 1.36
CA MET A 209 19.88 -13.24 1.73
C MET A 209 19.08 -14.44 2.25
N ILE A 210 18.97 -15.51 1.45
CA ILE A 210 18.21 -16.71 1.81
C ILE A 210 18.77 -17.37 3.08
N GLU A 211 20.09 -17.55 3.18
CA GLU A 211 20.71 -18.16 4.37
C GLU A 211 20.46 -17.36 5.66
N ARG A 212 20.50 -16.04 5.58
CA ARG A 212 20.25 -15.17 6.73
C ARG A 212 18.78 -15.18 7.16
N ASP A 213 17.84 -15.13 6.17
CA ASP A 213 16.46 -14.73 6.44
C ASP A 213 15.44 -15.87 6.34
N LYS A 214 15.84 -17.07 5.84
CA LYS A 214 14.92 -18.22 5.62
C LYS A 214 14.10 -18.65 6.84
N ASN A 215 14.56 -18.34 8.05
CA ASN A 215 13.87 -18.69 9.29
C ASN A 215 12.81 -17.66 9.73
N ASN A 216 12.56 -16.58 8.95
CA ASN A 216 11.50 -15.63 9.23
C ASN A 216 10.21 -16.05 8.52
N THR A 217 9.12 -16.06 9.31
CA THR A 217 7.81 -16.57 8.84
C THR A 217 7.13 -15.63 7.84
N CYS A 218 7.33 -14.32 7.99
CA CYS A 218 6.71 -13.29 7.16
C CYS A 218 7.13 -13.34 5.69
N ILE A 219 8.34 -13.84 5.39
CA ILE A 219 8.85 -13.90 4.02
C ILE A 219 8.03 -14.91 3.22
N ILE A 220 7.35 -14.44 2.19
CA ILE A 220 6.56 -15.28 1.28
C ILE A 220 7.18 -15.42 -0.10
N ALA A 221 8.11 -14.53 -0.46
CA ALA A 221 8.81 -14.52 -1.74
C ALA A 221 10.27 -14.10 -1.58
N TRP A 222 11.14 -14.70 -2.38
CA TRP A 222 12.50 -14.27 -2.64
C TRP A 222 12.51 -13.46 -3.93
N SER A 223 12.81 -12.17 -3.84
CA SER A 223 12.97 -11.29 -5.00
C SER A 223 14.45 -11.25 -5.41
N LEU A 224 14.73 -11.49 -6.69
CA LEU A 224 16.10 -11.66 -7.17
C LEU A 224 16.85 -10.34 -7.36
N GLY A 225 16.17 -9.21 -7.28
CA GLY A 225 16.73 -7.88 -7.44
C GLY A 225 15.80 -6.93 -8.15
N ASN A 226 16.30 -5.75 -8.49
CA ASN A 226 15.60 -4.66 -9.13
C ASN A 226 16.31 -4.21 -10.41
N GLU A 227 15.56 -3.94 -11.46
CA GLU A 227 15.96 -3.25 -12.70
C GLU A 227 17.37 -3.60 -13.24
N GLY A 228 17.77 -4.86 -13.07
CA GLY A 228 19.07 -5.36 -13.51
C GLY A 228 19.08 -5.99 -14.91
N GLY A 229 18.03 -5.78 -15.73
CA GLY A 229 17.81 -6.53 -16.96
C GLY A 229 17.54 -8.00 -16.67
N ASN A 230 17.57 -8.85 -17.70
CA ASN A 230 17.42 -10.31 -17.52
C ASN A 230 18.52 -11.04 -18.28
N GLY A 231 18.92 -12.25 -17.83
CA GLY A 231 19.96 -13.02 -18.51
C GLY A 231 20.49 -14.18 -17.67
N SER A 232 21.64 -14.70 -18.09
CA SER A 232 22.23 -15.93 -17.57
C SER A 232 22.43 -15.92 -16.04
N ASN A 233 22.77 -14.77 -15.46
CA ASN A 233 23.00 -14.64 -14.02
C ASN A 233 21.68 -14.77 -13.26
N PHE A 234 20.60 -14.13 -13.71
CA PHE A 234 19.27 -14.26 -13.08
C PHE A 234 18.67 -15.66 -13.29
N TYR A 235 18.96 -16.34 -14.40
CA TYR A 235 18.57 -17.74 -14.58
C TYR A 235 19.23 -18.65 -13.54
N LYS A 236 20.51 -18.42 -13.22
CA LYS A 236 21.27 -19.16 -12.21
C LYS A 236 20.80 -18.82 -10.80
N THR A 237 20.55 -17.54 -10.49
CA THR A 237 20.05 -17.14 -9.17
C THR A 237 18.66 -17.70 -8.90
N TYR A 238 17.76 -17.71 -9.90
CA TYR A 238 16.45 -18.35 -9.77
C TYR A 238 16.57 -19.83 -9.40
N LYS A 239 17.36 -20.60 -10.18
CA LYS A 239 17.60 -22.02 -9.91
C LYS A 239 18.23 -22.24 -8.54
N LYS A 240 19.18 -21.40 -8.15
CA LYS A 240 19.83 -21.46 -6.86
C LYS A 240 18.84 -21.22 -5.72
N ALA A 241 18.04 -20.15 -5.80
CA ALA A 241 17.02 -19.84 -4.80
C ALA A 241 16.02 -20.98 -4.63
N LYS A 242 15.50 -21.56 -5.74
CA LYS A 242 14.58 -22.70 -5.70
C LYS A 242 15.23 -23.97 -5.10
N SER A 243 16.54 -24.16 -5.28
CA SER A 243 17.26 -25.30 -4.69
C SER A 243 17.52 -25.12 -3.20
N MET A 244 17.63 -23.89 -2.72
CA MET A 244 17.86 -23.58 -1.30
C MET A 244 16.57 -23.56 -0.49
N ASP A 245 15.49 -23.06 -1.08
CA ASP A 245 14.18 -22.97 -0.45
C ASP A 245 13.06 -23.22 -1.48
N SER A 246 12.50 -24.42 -1.44
CA SER A 246 11.35 -24.81 -2.26
C SER A 246 10.00 -24.42 -1.64
N THR A 247 9.98 -23.85 -0.42
CA THR A 247 8.76 -23.54 0.32
C THR A 247 8.21 -22.16 0.01
N ARG A 248 9.00 -21.30 -0.65
CA ARG A 248 8.64 -19.94 -1.03
C ARG A 248 8.68 -19.77 -2.54
N ILE A 249 7.95 -18.77 -3.02
CA ILE A 249 8.03 -18.37 -4.43
C ILE A 249 9.29 -17.55 -4.69
N VAL A 250 9.75 -17.55 -5.93
CA VAL A 250 10.87 -16.73 -6.41
C VAL A 250 10.34 -15.78 -7.48
N VAL A 251 10.60 -14.50 -7.31
CA VAL A 251 10.07 -13.44 -8.18
C VAL A 251 11.19 -12.57 -8.75
N TYR A 252 11.00 -12.09 -9.97
CA TYR A 252 11.86 -11.10 -10.58
C TYR A 252 11.11 -10.35 -11.67
N GLU A 253 11.04 -9.02 -11.57
CA GLU A 253 10.20 -8.19 -12.44
C GLU A 253 10.70 -8.16 -13.89
N ARG A 254 12.04 -8.09 -14.13
CA ARG A 254 12.62 -8.11 -15.48
C ARG A 254 12.57 -9.47 -16.15
N SER A 255 12.14 -10.50 -15.46
CA SER A 255 11.78 -11.75 -16.10
C SER A 255 10.53 -11.61 -16.95
N LEU A 256 9.71 -10.62 -16.72
CA LEU A 256 8.44 -10.43 -17.42
C LEU A 256 7.65 -11.75 -17.40
N GLU A 257 7.42 -12.34 -18.55
CA GLU A 257 6.77 -13.64 -18.69
C GLU A 257 7.76 -14.80 -18.93
N ASN A 258 9.07 -14.60 -18.78
CA ASN A 258 10.04 -15.69 -18.87
C ASN A 258 9.89 -16.67 -17.70
N TRP A 259 10.54 -17.83 -17.83
CA TRP A 259 10.40 -18.94 -16.89
C TRP A 259 11.02 -18.71 -15.51
N ASN A 260 11.92 -17.74 -15.36
CA ASN A 260 12.68 -17.48 -14.14
C ASN A 260 11.95 -16.52 -13.17
N THR A 261 10.64 -16.65 -13.08
CA THR A 261 9.80 -16.02 -12.06
C THR A 261 8.52 -16.85 -11.85
N ASP A 262 8.11 -17.04 -10.62
CA ASP A 262 6.88 -17.75 -10.28
C ASP A 262 5.63 -16.87 -10.42
N VAL A 263 5.78 -15.55 -10.37
CA VAL A 263 4.73 -14.54 -10.46
C VAL A 263 5.11 -13.53 -11.53
N VAL A 264 4.15 -13.04 -12.31
CA VAL A 264 4.37 -11.91 -13.22
C VAL A 264 4.29 -10.63 -12.40
N GLY A 265 5.38 -9.89 -12.34
CA GLY A 265 5.53 -8.73 -11.47
C GLY A 265 5.99 -7.49 -12.22
N LEU A 266 5.16 -6.97 -13.15
CA LEU A 266 5.54 -5.77 -13.89
C LEU A 266 5.56 -4.52 -13.00
N MET A 267 6.33 -3.51 -13.43
CA MET A 267 6.27 -2.17 -12.89
C MET A 267 5.29 -1.33 -13.72
N TYR A 268 4.40 -0.61 -13.03
CA TYR A 268 3.53 0.43 -13.59
C TYR A 268 2.68 -0.03 -14.79
N ALA A 269 2.31 -1.33 -14.85
CA ALA A 269 1.39 -1.81 -15.87
C ALA A 269 0.07 -1.03 -15.82
N ASP A 270 -0.44 -0.62 -16.99
CA ASP A 270 -1.69 0.10 -17.08
C ASP A 270 -2.92 -0.80 -16.91
N TYR A 271 -4.12 -0.21 -16.80
CA TYR A 271 -5.37 -0.95 -16.61
C TYR A 271 -5.66 -1.91 -17.75
N SER A 272 -5.32 -1.55 -18.99
CA SER A 272 -5.57 -2.37 -20.17
C SER A 272 -4.62 -3.57 -20.23
N GLU A 273 -3.37 -3.40 -19.84
CA GLU A 273 -2.39 -4.49 -19.70
C GLU A 273 -2.85 -5.51 -18.66
N LEU A 274 -3.27 -5.03 -17.48
CA LEU A 274 -3.80 -5.88 -16.40
C LEU A 274 -5.05 -6.65 -16.86
N GLU A 275 -6.01 -5.96 -17.46
CA GLU A 275 -7.25 -6.59 -17.89
C GLU A 275 -7.03 -7.58 -19.03
N ASN A 276 -6.14 -7.28 -19.97
CA ASN A 276 -5.76 -8.20 -21.06
C ASN A 276 -5.09 -9.46 -20.51
N TYR A 277 -4.12 -9.30 -19.59
CA TYR A 277 -3.49 -10.45 -18.93
C TYR A 277 -4.52 -11.33 -18.19
N ALA A 278 -5.42 -10.70 -17.44
CA ALA A 278 -6.43 -11.43 -16.66
C ALA A 278 -7.40 -12.23 -17.54
N LYS A 279 -7.80 -11.68 -18.68
CA LYS A 279 -8.72 -12.32 -19.65
C LYS A 279 -8.05 -13.42 -20.47
N ASP A 280 -6.74 -13.39 -20.63
CA ASP A 280 -6.01 -14.39 -21.41
C ASP A 280 -5.95 -15.73 -20.66
N SER A 281 -6.67 -16.73 -21.16
CA SER A 281 -6.72 -18.07 -20.58
C SER A 281 -5.41 -18.85 -20.70
N THR A 282 -4.48 -18.43 -21.55
CA THR A 282 -3.16 -19.05 -21.70
C THR A 282 -2.20 -18.69 -20.56
N LYS A 283 -2.43 -17.55 -19.91
CA LYS A 283 -1.64 -17.08 -18.76
C LYS A 283 -1.99 -17.88 -17.50
N LYS A 284 -1.00 -18.57 -16.94
CA LYS A 284 -1.18 -19.53 -15.82
C LYS A 284 -0.53 -19.08 -14.51
N ARG A 285 0.11 -17.92 -14.49
CA ARG A 285 0.75 -17.37 -13.28
C ARG A 285 -0.08 -16.24 -12.68
N PRO A 286 -0.03 -16.04 -11.36
CA PRO A 286 -0.60 -14.84 -10.72
C PRO A 286 0.14 -13.59 -11.21
N PHE A 287 -0.56 -12.47 -11.21
CA PHE A 287 -0.01 -11.15 -11.52
C PHE A 287 -0.04 -10.28 -10.27
N ILE A 288 1.14 -9.84 -9.81
CA ILE A 288 1.30 -8.98 -8.64
C ILE A 288 2.30 -7.88 -9.00
N LEU A 289 1.86 -6.63 -9.06
CA LEU A 289 2.71 -5.50 -9.42
C LEU A 289 3.83 -5.31 -8.38
N CYS A 290 5.09 -5.37 -8.80
CA CYS A 290 6.20 -5.09 -7.89
C CYS A 290 6.31 -3.59 -7.58
N GLU A 291 5.88 -2.73 -8.52
CA GLU A 291 5.74 -1.30 -8.33
C GLU A 291 4.52 -0.76 -9.08
N TYR A 292 3.73 0.10 -8.44
CA TYR A 292 2.64 0.83 -9.09
C TYR A 292 2.29 2.11 -8.32
N ALA A 293 1.42 2.94 -8.91
CA ALA A 293 0.85 4.12 -8.27
C ALA A 293 1.92 5.04 -7.66
N HIS A 294 2.90 5.47 -8.48
CA HIS A 294 4.04 6.31 -8.08
C HIS A 294 3.60 7.51 -7.23
N ALA A 295 3.94 7.49 -5.93
CA ALA A 295 3.37 8.37 -4.91
C ALA A 295 4.09 9.72 -4.78
N MET A 296 4.77 10.18 -5.83
CA MET A 296 5.54 11.41 -5.82
C MET A 296 4.64 12.66 -5.83
N GLY A 297 4.78 13.51 -4.82
CA GLY A 297 4.07 14.77 -4.72
C GLY A 297 2.54 14.60 -4.64
N ASN A 298 1.78 15.36 -5.41
CA ASN A 298 0.33 15.21 -5.51
C ASN A 298 -0.05 14.06 -6.45
N SER A 299 -0.30 12.90 -5.90
CA SER A 299 -0.32 11.61 -6.60
C SER A 299 -1.43 10.67 -6.13
N LEU A 300 -1.32 9.38 -6.50
CA LEU A 300 -2.23 8.25 -6.33
C LEU A 300 -3.59 8.40 -7.01
N GLY A 301 -3.72 9.27 -8.01
CA GLY A 301 -4.92 9.27 -8.85
C GLY A 301 -5.07 7.90 -9.55
N GLY A 302 -6.28 7.33 -9.51
CA GLY A 302 -6.59 6.08 -10.20
C GLY A 302 -6.25 4.80 -9.42
N ILE A 303 -5.85 4.87 -8.16
CA ILE A 303 -5.58 3.66 -7.36
C ILE A 303 -6.84 2.80 -7.16
N LYS A 304 -8.01 3.44 -7.07
CA LYS A 304 -9.28 2.72 -6.96
C LYS A 304 -9.54 1.85 -8.19
N GLU A 305 -9.26 2.35 -9.38
CA GLU A 305 -9.45 1.64 -10.65
C GLU A 305 -8.55 0.41 -10.74
N TYR A 306 -7.31 0.45 -10.24
CA TYR A 306 -6.47 -0.73 -10.06
C TYR A 306 -7.16 -1.77 -9.16
N TRP A 307 -7.70 -1.32 -8.03
CA TRP A 307 -8.32 -2.22 -7.06
C TRP A 307 -9.66 -2.78 -7.54
N ASP A 308 -10.41 -2.04 -8.37
CA ASP A 308 -11.59 -2.59 -9.05
C ASP A 308 -11.22 -3.77 -9.97
N LEU A 309 -10.05 -3.74 -10.61
CA LEU A 309 -9.53 -4.86 -11.41
C LEU A 309 -9.04 -6.02 -10.53
N PHE A 310 -8.30 -5.73 -9.45
CA PHE A 310 -7.80 -6.77 -8.53
C PHE A 310 -8.94 -7.51 -7.82
N GLU A 311 -10.04 -6.83 -7.53
CA GLU A 311 -11.23 -7.44 -6.92
C GLU A 311 -12.11 -8.18 -7.94
N LYS A 312 -11.96 -7.88 -9.23
CA LYS A 312 -12.74 -8.47 -10.32
C LYS A 312 -12.11 -9.75 -10.89
N TYR A 313 -10.79 -9.81 -10.94
CA TYR A 313 -10.07 -10.89 -11.63
C TYR A 313 -9.14 -11.64 -10.67
N ASP A 314 -9.40 -12.92 -10.48
CA ASP A 314 -8.67 -13.79 -9.54
C ASP A 314 -7.15 -13.87 -9.76
N LYS A 315 -6.69 -13.75 -11.03
CA LYS A 315 -5.25 -13.75 -11.35
C LYS A 315 -4.52 -12.50 -10.90
N LEU A 316 -5.25 -11.38 -10.70
CA LEU A 316 -4.68 -10.10 -10.30
C LEU A 316 -4.73 -10.00 -8.78
N GLN A 317 -3.59 -10.01 -8.11
CA GLN A 317 -3.55 -10.10 -6.66
C GLN A 317 -2.92 -8.88 -5.97
N GLY A 318 -3.09 -7.68 -6.55
CA GLY A 318 -2.60 -6.43 -5.98
C GLY A 318 -1.17 -6.10 -6.37
N GLY A 319 -0.44 -5.42 -5.48
CA GLY A 319 0.92 -4.98 -5.72
C GLY A 319 1.48 -4.10 -4.62
N PHE A 320 2.67 -3.52 -4.88
CA PHE A 320 3.41 -2.69 -3.94
C PHE A 320 3.49 -1.24 -4.46
N ILE A 321 2.89 -0.29 -3.74
CA ILE A 321 2.96 1.14 -4.10
C ILE A 321 4.42 1.60 -4.01
N TRP A 322 4.90 2.37 -4.98
CA TRP A 322 6.17 3.08 -4.93
C TRP A 322 5.92 4.50 -4.41
N ASP A 323 6.39 4.93 -3.19
CA ASP A 323 6.89 4.05 -2.16
C ASP A 323 6.31 4.42 -0.78
N PHE A 324 6.86 3.90 0.32
CA PHE A 324 6.31 4.09 1.66
C PHE A 324 6.64 5.45 2.25
N GLN A 325 7.92 5.89 2.18
CA GLN A 325 8.39 7.08 2.88
C GLN A 325 9.31 7.93 2.00
N ASP A 326 9.14 9.26 2.02
CA ASP A 326 10.09 10.20 1.44
C ASP A 326 11.48 10.04 2.08
N GLN A 327 12.55 9.97 1.26
CA GLN A 327 13.92 9.80 1.75
C GLN A 327 14.67 11.14 1.92
N GLY A 328 13.97 12.24 2.15
CA GLY A 328 14.57 13.54 2.46
C GLY A 328 15.31 13.56 3.80
N LEU A 329 16.44 14.26 3.87
CA LEU A 329 17.23 14.45 5.09
C LEU A 329 16.94 15.80 5.72
N LEU A 330 16.70 15.84 7.03
CA LEU A 330 16.42 17.09 7.74
C LEU A 330 17.65 18.00 7.75
N LYS A 331 17.47 19.24 7.28
CA LYS A 331 18.51 20.26 7.20
C LYS A 331 17.96 21.61 7.61
N LYS A 332 18.83 22.53 8.01
CA LYS A 332 18.47 23.94 8.30
C LYS A 332 19.08 24.85 7.23
N ASP A 333 18.30 25.80 6.76
CA ASP A 333 18.79 26.87 5.89
C ASP A 333 19.56 27.94 6.71
N SER A 334 20.10 28.95 6.02
CA SER A 334 20.87 30.02 6.64
C SER A 334 20.07 30.87 7.63
N SER A 335 18.75 30.83 7.59
CA SER A 335 17.85 31.49 8.54
C SER A 335 17.50 30.61 9.76
N GLY A 336 17.96 29.34 9.76
CA GLY A 336 17.63 28.35 10.80
C GLY A 336 16.31 27.61 10.57
N ARG A 337 15.63 27.81 9.42
CA ARG A 337 14.39 27.12 9.10
C ARG A 337 14.71 25.69 8.63
N GLU A 338 13.99 24.72 9.22
CA GLU A 338 14.10 23.31 8.87
C GLU A 338 13.39 23.00 7.55
N TYR A 339 14.02 22.12 6.76
CA TYR A 339 13.47 21.58 5.52
C TYR A 339 14.05 20.19 5.24
N PHE A 340 13.38 19.40 4.41
CA PHE A 340 13.90 18.11 3.94
C PHE A 340 14.72 18.33 2.68
N ALA A 341 16.03 18.10 2.80
CA ALA A 341 16.99 18.23 1.73
C ALA A 341 17.05 16.96 0.87
N TYR A 342 17.33 17.11 -0.42
CA TYR A 342 17.42 16.01 -1.38
C TYR A 342 18.60 16.22 -2.34
N GLY A 343 18.68 15.41 -3.40
CA GLY A 343 19.72 15.54 -4.41
C GLY A 343 19.73 16.94 -5.03
N GLY A 344 20.92 17.56 -5.13
CA GLY A 344 21.11 18.96 -5.53
C GLY A 344 21.33 19.92 -4.35
N ASP A 345 20.92 19.56 -3.13
CA ASP A 345 21.20 20.32 -1.89
C ASP A 345 22.58 19.96 -1.28
N TYR A 346 23.24 18.95 -1.83
CA TYR A 346 24.53 18.43 -1.37
C TYR A 346 25.59 18.49 -2.47
N GLY A 347 26.83 18.64 -2.05
CA GLY A 347 27.99 18.74 -2.93
C GLY A 347 28.14 20.09 -3.62
N PRO A 348 29.22 20.25 -4.40
CA PRO A 348 29.44 21.45 -5.20
C PRO A 348 28.38 21.64 -6.29
N LYS A 349 28.19 22.89 -6.75
CA LYS A 349 27.29 23.19 -7.86
C LYS A 349 27.65 22.35 -9.09
N GLY A 350 26.69 21.65 -9.67
CA GLY A 350 26.87 20.78 -10.84
C GLY A 350 27.12 19.29 -10.49
N THR A 351 27.09 18.91 -9.21
CA THR A 351 27.06 17.50 -8.82
C THR A 351 25.84 16.82 -9.47
N PRO A 352 26.00 15.68 -10.17
CA PRO A 352 24.91 14.94 -10.74
C PRO A 352 23.87 14.58 -9.68
N SER A 353 22.58 14.71 -10.02
CA SER A 353 21.49 14.54 -9.06
C SER A 353 20.16 14.31 -9.78
N ASP A 354 19.33 13.46 -9.24
CA ASP A 354 17.94 13.26 -9.66
C ASP A 354 16.96 14.20 -8.92
N HIS A 355 17.49 15.25 -8.28
CA HIS A 355 16.73 16.26 -7.55
C HIS A 355 15.80 15.65 -6.48
N ASN A 356 14.51 16.02 -6.49
CA ASN A 356 13.50 15.55 -5.54
C ASN A 356 12.95 14.15 -5.86
N PHE A 357 13.56 13.39 -6.77
CA PHE A 357 13.02 12.09 -7.21
C PHE A 357 12.96 11.03 -6.10
N LEU A 358 13.65 11.23 -4.99
CA LEU A 358 13.60 10.38 -3.79
C LEU A 358 12.39 10.67 -2.86
N ASN A 359 11.55 11.66 -3.18
CA ASN A 359 10.38 12.03 -2.39
C ASN A 359 9.12 11.44 -3.03
N ASN A 360 8.97 10.13 -2.92
CA ASN A 360 7.89 9.34 -3.51
C ASN A 360 6.95 8.74 -2.45
N GLY A 361 7.06 9.18 -1.20
CA GLY A 361 6.47 8.52 -0.06
C GLY A 361 4.97 8.73 0.11
N LEU A 362 4.27 7.68 0.56
CA LEU A 362 2.94 7.79 1.15
C LEU A 362 2.98 8.58 2.46
N ILE A 363 4.14 8.61 3.10
CA ILE A 363 4.43 9.45 4.27
C ILE A 363 5.65 10.33 4.00
N SER A 364 5.73 11.46 4.65
CA SER A 364 6.87 12.37 4.61
C SER A 364 8.09 11.78 5.34
N ALA A 365 9.26 12.41 5.20
CA ALA A 365 10.50 11.98 5.85
C ALA A 365 10.41 11.95 7.40
N ASP A 366 9.56 12.80 8.00
CA ASP A 366 9.24 12.83 9.44
C ASP A 366 8.12 11.87 9.85
N LYS A 367 7.67 11.00 8.92
CA LYS A 367 6.58 10.04 9.08
C LYS A 367 5.18 10.65 9.22
N SER A 368 5.00 11.95 9.00
CA SER A 368 3.67 12.52 8.84
C SER A 368 2.99 11.97 7.58
N LEU A 369 1.68 11.73 7.67
CA LEU A 369 0.92 11.15 6.55
C LEU A 369 0.75 12.18 5.44
N ASN A 370 1.13 11.82 4.23
CA ASN A 370 0.74 12.58 3.05
C ASN A 370 -0.74 12.35 2.72
N PRO A 371 -1.46 13.31 2.09
CA PRO A 371 -2.89 13.18 1.81
C PRO A 371 -3.27 11.89 1.06
N HIS A 372 -2.43 11.44 0.15
CA HIS A 372 -2.65 10.24 -0.64
C HIS A 372 -2.50 8.92 0.16
N MET A 373 -1.89 8.95 1.36
CA MET A 373 -1.96 7.80 2.27
C MET A 373 -3.40 7.51 2.72
N LEU A 374 -4.23 8.55 2.89
CA LEU A 374 -5.64 8.37 3.28
C LEU A 374 -6.45 7.71 2.16
N GLU A 375 -6.14 8.01 0.90
CA GLU A 375 -6.71 7.32 -0.25
C GLU A 375 -6.30 5.85 -0.28
N ALA A 376 -5.00 5.57 -0.12
CA ALA A 376 -4.48 4.20 -0.03
C ALA A 376 -5.15 3.43 1.11
N LYS A 377 -5.29 4.02 2.31
CA LYS A 377 -5.98 3.43 3.46
C LYS A 377 -7.42 3.05 3.13
N SER A 378 -8.16 3.95 2.47
CA SER A 378 -9.55 3.74 2.08
C SER A 378 -9.69 2.59 1.07
N VAL A 379 -8.83 2.56 0.07
CA VAL A 379 -8.85 1.51 -0.97
C VAL A 379 -8.43 0.15 -0.40
N TYR A 380 -7.46 0.13 0.52
CA TYR A 380 -6.90 -1.09 1.13
C TYR A 380 -7.77 -1.70 2.24
N GLN A 381 -8.83 -1.03 2.69
CA GLN A 381 -9.68 -1.56 3.77
C GLN A 381 -10.28 -2.93 3.44
N ASN A 382 -10.38 -3.80 4.45
CA ASN A 382 -10.91 -5.16 4.33
C ASN A 382 -12.40 -5.27 4.64
N ILE A 383 -13.03 -4.20 5.07
CA ILE A 383 -14.47 -4.17 5.34
C ILE A 383 -15.07 -3.11 4.45
N LYS A 384 -15.94 -3.53 3.53
CA LYS A 384 -16.58 -2.63 2.57
C LYS A 384 -18.09 -2.62 2.76
N VAL A 385 -18.68 -1.44 2.62
CA VAL A 385 -20.12 -1.23 2.76
C VAL A 385 -20.69 -0.78 1.44
N TYR A 386 -21.77 -1.42 1.04
CA TYR A 386 -22.49 -1.11 -0.19
C TYR A 386 -23.93 -0.74 0.13
N PRO A 387 -24.50 0.27 -0.54
CA PRO A 387 -25.94 0.57 -0.43
C PRO A 387 -26.78 -0.57 -0.98
N THR A 388 -28.04 -0.64 -0.54
CA THR A 388 -29.04 -1.54 -1.09
C THR A 388 -30.24 -0.73 -1.61
N GLN A 389 -31.26 -1.38 -2.18
CA GLN A 389 -32.50 -0.70 -2.56
C GLN A 389 -33.25 -0.15 -1.35
N ASN A 390 -33.14 -0.77 -0.20
CA ASN A 390 -33.68 -0.25 1.05
C ASN A 390 -32.64 0.64 1.73
N ILE A 391 -32.92 1.94 1.82
CA ILE A 391 -32.00 2.95 2.38
C ILE A 391 -31.60 2.65 3.83
N ASN A 392 -32.42 1.91 4.58
CA ASN A 392 -32.13 1.54 5.96
C ASN A 392 -31.29 0.24 6.07
N VAL A 393 -30.95 -0.38 4.93
CA VAL A 393 -30.20 -1.63 4.91
C VAL A 393 -28.91 -1.44 4.12
N VAL A 394 -27.79 -1.83 4.71
CA VAL A 394 -26.49 -1.84 4.04
C VAL A 394 -25.98 -3.27 3.91
N LYS A 395 -25.25 -3.54 2.82
CA LYS A 395 -24.52 -4.79 2.62
C LYS A 395 -23.10 -4.59 3.12
N VAL A 396 -22.71 -5.29 4.18
CA VAL A 396 -21.34 -5.30 4.71
C VAL A 396 -20.62 -6.54 4.20
N LYS A 397 -19.54 -6.37 3.44
CA LYS A 397 -18.70 -7.44 2.91
C LYS A 397 -17.41 -7.51 3.71
N ASN A 398 -17.07 -8.71 4.20
CA ASN A 398 -15.78 -9.04 4.78
C ASN A 398 -14.82 -9.53 3.71
N TRP A 399 -13.81 -8.73 3.38
CA TRP A 399 -12.76 -9.06 2.42
C TRP A 399 -11.53 -9.72 3.06
N HIS A 400 -11.52 -9.99 4.36
CA HIS A 400 -10.49 -10.83 4.96
C HIS A 400 -10.57 -12.27 4.44
N PHE A 401 -9.44 -12.96 4.41
CA PHE A 401 -9.35 -14.37 4.01
C PHE A 401 -9.30 -15.32 5.21
N PHE A 402 -8.88 -14.84 6.39
CA PHE A 402 -8.67 -15.66 7.59
C PHE A 402 -9.42 -15.17 8.80
N LYS A 403 -9.94 -13.95 8.78
CA LYS A 403 -10.43 -13.26 9.96
C LYS A 403 -11.94 -12.99 9.89
N ASN A 404 -12.66 -13.36 10.97
CA ASN A 404 -14.07 -13.00 11.18
C ASN A 404 -14.16 -11.55 11.69
N LEU A 405 -15.34 -10.92 11.53
CA LEU A 405 -15.60 -9.57 12.03
C LEU A 405 -16.10 -9.52 13.48
N ASP A 406 -15.98 -10.59 14.27
CA ASP A 406 -16.45 -10.65 15.65
C ASP A 406 -15.70 -9.73 16.62
N ASN A 407 -14.43 -9.35 16.31
CA ASN A 407 -13.68 -8.35 17.07
C ASN A 407 -13.98 -6.91 16.67
N TYR A 408 -14.95 -6.67 15.79
CA TYR A 408 -15.32 -5.31 15.36
C TYR A 408 -16.70 -4.92 15.86
N ARG A 409 -16.94 -3.62 15.98
CA ARG A 409 -18.26 -3.00 16.12
C ARG A 409 -18.47 -2.00 14.98
N LEU A 410 -19.70 -1.79 14.57
CA LEU A 410 -20.10 -0.82 13.57
C LEU A 410 -20.70 0.40 14.29
N LEU A 411 -20.09 1.57 14.07
CA LEU A 411 -20.64 2.86 14.43
C LEU A 411 -21.29 3.44 13.19
N TRP A 412 -22.47 4.01 13.33
CA TRP A 412 -23.11 4.73 12.25
C TRP A 412 -23.52 6.13 12.70
N THR A 413 -23.44 7.08 11.78
CA THR A 413 -23.83 8.47 12.01
C THR A 413 -24.62 8.97 10.83
N LEU A 414 -25.83 9.45 11.07
CA LEU A 414 -26.66 10.12 10.08
C LEU A 414 -26.27 11.61 10.03
N ILE A 415 -25.92 12.06 8.83
CA ILE A 415 -25.55 13.45 8.54
C ILE A 415 -26.69 14.10 7.79
N LEU A 416 -27.13 15.26 8.23
CA LEU A 416 -28.16 16.09 7.61
C LEU A 416 -27.55 17.46 7.24
N ASN A 417 -27.49 17.79 5.94
CA ASN A 417 -26.94 19.06 5.45
C ASN A 417 -25.54 19.41 6.00
N GLY A 418 -24.72 18.39 6.28
CA GLY A 418 -23.38 18.51 6.85
C GLY A 418 -23.29 18.29 8.37
N ASP A 419 -24.39 18.35 9.11
CA ASP A 419 -24.42 18.19 10.56
C ASP A 419 -24.77 16.76 11.00
N SER A 420 -24.12 16.27 12.06
CA SER A 420 -24.45 15.00 12.68
C SER A 420 -25.74 15.11 13.48
N VAL A 421 -26.78 14.34 13.11
CA VAL A 421 -28.10 14.44 13.76
C VAL A 421 -28.50 13.20 14.56
N LYS A 422 -27.90 12.05 14.24
CA LYS A 422 -28.17 10.79 14.96
C LYS A 422 -26.99 9.83 14.81
N SER A 423 -26.64 9.13 15.87
CA SER A 423 -25.62 8.08 15.83
C SER A 423 -25.93 6.96 16.80
N ASP A 424 -25.43 5.76 16.52
CA ASP A 424 -25.51 4.61 17.41
C ASP A 424 -24.46 3.56 17.02
N THR A 425 -24.39 2.46 17.80
CA THR A 425 -23.40 1.41 17.66
C THR A 425 -24.03 0.03 17.60
N ILE A 426 -23.64 -0.76 16.60
CA ILE A 426 -23.97 -2.18 16.48
C ILE A 426 -22.76 -3.01 16.95
N ASN A 427 -22.88 -3.59 18.15
CA ASN A 427 -21.76 -4.30 18.80
C ASN A 427 -21.60 -5.76 18.35
N LYS A 428 -22.64 -6.39 17.85
CA LYS A 428 -22.63 -7.80 17.43
C LYS A 428 -22.57 -7.90 15.91
N ILE A 429 -21.37 -8.12 15.39
CA ILE A 429 -21.10 -8.39 13.98
C ILE A 429 -20.41 -9.74 13.94
N ASN A 430 -20.90 -10.65 13.09
CA ASN A 430 -20.30 -11.96 12.90
C ASN A 430 -20.39 -12.31 11.41
N ILE A 431 -19.40 -11.85 10.65
CA ILE A 431 -19.32 -12.08 9.20
C ILE A 431 -18.06 -12.87 8.94
N SER A 432 -18.20 -14.09 8.46
CA SER A 432 -17.08 -14.97 8.12
C SER A 432 -16.21 -14.38 7.00
N PRO A 433 -14.94 -14.83 6.88
CA PRO A 433 -14.06 -14.42 5.79
C PRO A 433 -14.72 -14.63 4.43
N GLN A 434 -14.62 -13.63 3.55
CA GLN A 434 -15.18 -13.60 2.19
C GLN A 434 -16.71 -13.59 2.09
N GLU A 435 -17.43 -13.59 3.23
CA GLU A 435 -18.89 -13.53 3.28
C GLU A 435 -19.40 -12.08 3.40
N TYR A 436 -20.71 -11.92 3.30
CA TYR A 436 -21.38 -10.65 3.55
C TYR A 436 -22.62 -10.83 4.43
N GLN A 437 -23.06 -9.72 5.02
CA GLN A 437 -24.31 -9.65 5.79
C GLN A 437 -25.06 -8.37 5.43
N LEU A 438 -26.39 -8.48 5.38
CA LEU A 438 -27.28 -7.33 5.31
C LEU A 438 -27.56 -6.84 6.73
N ILE A 439 -27.25 -5.57 7.00
CA ILE A 439 -27.40 -4.96 8.32
C ILE A 439 -28.39 -3.82 8.23
N ASN A 440 -29.42 -3.87 9.09
CA ASN A 440 -30.38 -2.79 9.23
C ASN A 440 -29.82 -1.66 10.11
N ILE A 441 -29.87 -0.43 9.61
CA ILE A 441 -29.42 0.77 10.32
C ILE A 441 -30.68 1.55 10.77
N PRO A 442 -30.95 1.65 12.06
CA PRO A 442 -32.24 2.16 12.58
C PRO A 442 -32.27 3.70 12.69
N PHE A 443 -31.94 4.43 11.61
CA PHE A 443 -31.94 5.91 11.66
C PHE A 443 -33.36 6.50 11.56
N GLY A 444 -34.36 5.75 11.09
CA GLY A 444 -35.76 6.18 11.00
C GLY A 444 -36.16 6.71 9.63
N LYS A 445 -37.20 7.56 9.60
CA LYS A 445 -37.67 8.21 8.39
C LYS A 445 -36.86 9.46 8.10
N LEU A 446 -36.53 9.68 6.83
CA LEU A 446 -35.89 10.89 6.35
C LEU A 446 -36.96 11.90 5.90
N ASN A 447 -36.70 13.20 6.14
CA ASN A 447 -37.54 14.25 5.62
C ASN A 447 -37.18 14.52 4.16
N GLU A 448 -38.19 14.71 3.31
CA GLU A 448 -37.98 15.17 1.94
C GLU A 448 -37.36 16.58 1.91
N ASN A 449 -36.64 16.91 0.87
CA ASN A 449 -35.96 18.20 0.67
C ASN A 449 -34.74 18.50 1.54
N HIS A 450 -34.09 17.46 2.08
CA HIS A 450 -32.82 17.57 2.78
C HIS A 450 -31.77 16.63 2.19
N GLU A 451 -30.51 16.99 2.33
CA GLU A 451 -29.37 16.14 1.94
C GLU A 451 -28.98 15.27 3.11
N TYR A 452 -28.98 13.94 2.90
CA TYR A 452 -28.59 12.98 3.92
C TYR A 452 -27.44 12.10 3.46
N TYR A 453 -26.48 11.89 4.37
CA TYR A 453 -25.43 10.89 4.25
C TYR A 453 -25.43 9.98 5.47
N LEU A 454 -25.03 8.73 5.26
CA LEU A 454 -24.79 7.76 6.32
C LEU A 454 -23.28 7.48 6.39
N ASN A 455 -22.63 7.88 7.46
CA ASN A 455 -21.27 7.49 7.78
C ASN A 455 -21.28 6.17 8.56
N ILE A 456 -20.41 5.24 8.20
CA ILE A 456 -20.27 3.95 8.85
C ILE A 456 -18.78 3.71 9.11
N ASP A 457 -18.43 3.48 10.37
CA ASP A 457 -17.08 3.18 10.84
C ASP A 457 -17.03 1.80 11.49
N PHE A 458 -15.96 1.05 11.22
CA PHE A 458 -15.67 -0.20 11.90
C PHE A 458 -14.50 -0.02 12.85
N GLN A 459 -14.75 -0.27 14.14
CA GLN A 459 -13.76 -0.11 15.21
C GLN A 459 -13.46 -1.43 15.91
N LEU A 460 -12.19 -1.59 16.31
CA LEU A 460 -11.74 -2.73 17.12
C LEU A 460 -12.38 -2.69 18.53
N LYS A 461 -12.91 -3.83 18.97
CA LYS A 461 -13.37 -4.02 20.37
C LYS A 461 -12.21 -4.32 21.32
N LYS A 462 -11.15 -4.94 20.85
CA LYS A 462 -9.90 -5.26 21.58
C LYS A 462 -8.72 -4.89 20.72
N SER A 463 -7.61 -4.52 21.36
CA SER A 463 -6.33 -4.27 20.66
C SER A 463 -5.87 -5.51 19.93
N GLU A 464 -5.25 -5.32 18.75
CA GLU A 464 -4.89 -6.42 17.87
C GLU A 464 -3.81 -5.99 16.86
N ASN A 465 -2.78 -6.82 16.66
CA ASN A 465 -1.74 -6.62 15.65
C ASN A 465 -1.16 -5.19 15.62
N GLY A 466 -0.88 -4.62 16.81
CA GLY A 466 -0.35 -3.26 16.97
C GLY A 466 -1.40 -2.16 17.03
N LEU A 467 -2.63 -2.43 16.62
CA LEU A 467 -3.72 -1.46 16.67
C LEU A 467 -4.38 -1.44 18.05
N LYS A 468 -4.73 -0.25 18.52
CA LYS A 468 -5.38 -0.06 19.82
C LYS A 468 -6.89 -0.36 19.75
N LYS A 469 -7.47 -0.74 20.90
CA LYS A 469 -8.93 -0.75 21.06
C LYS A 469 -9.52 0.58 20.61
N ASN A 470 -10.69 0.54 19.95
CA ASN A 470 -11.40 1.68 19.38
C ASN A 470 -10.76 2.28 18.12
N TYR A 471 -9.66 1.71 17.60
CA TYR A 471 -9.11 2.17 16.33
C TYR A 471 -10.10 1.88 15.17
N THR A 472 -10.33 2.89 14.30
CA THR A 472 -11.18 2.77 13.11
C THR A 472 -10.36 2.18 11.96
N VAL A 473 -10.71 0.95 11.57
CA VAL A 473 -10.00 0.21 10.51
C VAL A 473 -10.62 0.39 9.13
N ALA A 474 -11.89 0.74 9.07
CA ALA A 474 -12.61 0.97 7.82
C ALA A 474 -13.70 2.01 8.01
N SER A 475 -13.91 2.83 6.99
CA SER A 475 -14.93 3.88 6.96
C SER A 475 -15.61 3.91 5.61
N SER A 476 -16.91 4.25 5.60
CA SER A 476 -17.69 4.43 4.38
C SER A 476 -18.71 5.53 4.57
N GLN A 477 -18.92 6.34 3.53
CA GLN A 477 -19.99 7.32 3.49
C GLN A 477 -20.94 6.96 2.34
N ILE A 478 -22.24 6.85 2.65
CA ILE A 478 -23.27 6.47 1.70
C ILE A 478 -24.26 7.63 1.54
N PRO A 479 -24.48 8.17 0.34
CA PRO A 479 -25.55 9.13 0.10
C PRO A 479 -26.90 8.41 0.19
N LEU A 480 -27.77 8.87 1.09
CA LEU A 480 -29.12 8.32 1.28
C LEU A 480 -30.16 9.05 0.47
N GLN A 481 -30.05 10.36 0.43
CA GLN A 481 -30.93 11.22 -0.34
C GLN A 481 -30.15 12.46 -0.77
N VAL A 482 -30.09 12.69 -2.06
CA VAL A 482 -29.51 13.91 -2.63
C VAL A 482 -30.66 14.75 -3.16
N ILE A 483 -30.79 15.95 -2.64
CA ILE A 483 -31.76 16.89 -3.17
C ILE A 483 -31.34 17.23 -4.59
N LYS A 484 -32.23 16.97 -5.55
CA LYS A 484 -32.23 17.77 -6.77
C LYS A 484 -32.76 19.13 -6.37
N SER A 485 -31.90 20.01 -5.87
CA SER A 485 -32.28 21.36 -5.58
C SER A 485 -32.75 22.03 -6.90
N ASN A 486 -34.04 22.09 -7.08
CA ASN A 486 -34.53 23.18 -7.93
C ASN A 486 -34.14 24.45 -7.18
N PRO A 487 -33.27 25.28 -7.73
CA PRO A 487 -32.91 26.52 -7.06
C PRO A 487 -34.18 27.23 -6.66
N ILE A 488 -34.35 27.56 -5.39
CA ILE A 488 -35.47 28.40 -4.93
C ILE A 488 -35.28 29.73 -5.60
N ILE A 489 -35.95 29.92 -6.75
CA ILE A 489 -35.93 31.16 -7.45
C ILE A 489 -36.93 32.07 -6.74
N ASN A 490 -36.43 32.80 -5.75
CA ASN A 490 -37.20 33.85 -5.11
C ASN A 490 -37.56 34.89 -6.16
N LYS A 491 -38.85 34.99 -6.49
CA LYS A 491 -39.38 35.96 -7.45
C LYS A 491 -39.11 37.36 -6.91
N SER A 492 -38.02 37.98 -7.35
CA SER A 492 -37.73 39.39 -7.07
C SER A 492 -38.69 40.29 -7.86
N LYS A 493 -39.36 41.22 -7.18
CA LYS A 493 -40.23 42.25 -7.84
C LYS A 493 -39.44 43.45 -8.36
N GLY A 494 -38.10 43.36 -8.46
CA GLY A 494 -37.23 44.45 -8.91
C GLY A 494 -37.22 44.60 -10.45
N LYS A 495 -37.17 45.84 -10.93
CA LYS A 495 -36.92 46.14 -12.38
C LYS A 495 -35.41 46.09 -12.60
N LEU A 496 -35.00 45.41 -13.68
CA LEU A 496 -33.63 45.44 -14.18
C LEU A 496 -33.48 46.51 -15.26
N LYS A 497 -32.39 47.28 -15.20
CA LYS A 497 -31.95 48.15 -16.26
C LYS A 497 -30.79 47.48 -16.99
N ILE A 498 -30.87 47.41 -18.32
CA ILE A 498 -29.80 46.87 -19.14
C ILE A 498 -29.25 47.99 -20.02
N ASP A 499 -27.93 48.15 -19.95
CA ASP A 499 -27.19 49.03 -20.84
C ASP A 499 -26.21 48.18 -21.66
N SER A 500 -26.34 48.25 -22.96
CA SER A 500 -25.50 47.55 -23.92
C SER A 500 -24.85 48.48 -24.96
N SER A 501 -24.79 49.78 -24.68
CA SER A 501 -24.30 50.80 -25.63
C SER A 501 -22.79 50.73 -25.89
N GLY A 502 -21.98 50.26 -24.91
CA GLY A 502 -20.53 50.15 -25.01
C GLY A 502 -20.01 48.71 -25.27
N TYR A 503 -18.75 48.50 -24.94
CA TYR A 503 -18.09 47.19 -25.03
C TYR A 503 -18.58 46.15 -24.00
N HIS A 504 -19.44 46.57 -23.08
CA HIS A 504 -19.98 45.74 -22.01
C HIS A 504 -21.50 45.71 -22.06
N ILE A 505 -22.08 44.61 -21.60
CA ILE A 505 -23.48 44.52 -21.21
C ILE A 505 -23.52 44.75 -19.71
N LYS A 506 -24.13 45.84 -19.26
CA LYS A 506 -24.30 46.17 -17.85
C LYS A 506 -25.72 45.92 -17.42
N VAL A 507 -25.92 45.01 -16.49
CA VAL A 507 -27.22 44.71 -15.88
C VAL A 507 -27.24 45.31 -14.47
N ILE A 508 -28.20 46.18 -14.22
CA ILE A 508 -28.32 46.95 -12.98
C ILE A 508 -29.64 46.59 -12.32
N GLY A 509 -29.55 46.04 -11.12
CA GLY A 509 -30.69 45.80 -10.23
C GLY A 509 -30.74 46.85 -9.10
N LYS A 510 -31.68 46.68 -8.16
CA LYS A 510 -31.86 47.63 -7.05
C LYS A 510 -30.64 47.68 -6.12
N LYS A 511 -29.94 46.55 -5.90
CA LYS A 511 -28.82 46.40 -4.99
C LYS A 511 -27.59 45.73 -5.61
N PHE A 512 -27.55 45.59 -6.92
CA PHE A 512 -26.41 44.97 -7.61
C PHE A 512 -26.24 45.55 -9.01
N SER A 513 -25.03 45.42 -9.53
CA SER A 513 -24.75 45.59 -10.95
C SER A 513 -23.74 44.53 -11.40
N ILE A 514 -23.96 44.00 -12.62
CA ILE A 514 -23.02 43.06 -13.24
C ILE A 514 -22.62 43.62 -14.61
N SER A 515 -21.35 43.59 -14.93
CA SER A 515 -20.79 44.03 -16.21
C SER A 515 -20.15 42.82 -16.91
N ILE A 516 -20.63 42.55 -18.14
CA ILE A 516 -20.19 41.42 -18.96
C ILE A 516 -19.52 41.96 -20.22
N ASN A 517 -18.32 41.50 -20.52
CA ASN A 517 -17.57 41.88 -21.70
C ASN A 517 -18.19 41.22 -22.96
N LYS A 518 -18.52 42.01 -23.99
CA LYS A 518 -19.14 41.51 -25.22
C LYS A 518 -18.20 40.67 -26.10
N PHE A 519 -16.89 40.88 -26.01
CA PHE A 519 -15.91 40.17 -26.84
C PHE A 519 -15.64 38.77 -26.35
N ASN A 520 -15.61 38.56 -25.03
CA ASN A 520 -15.21 37.28 -24.46
C ASN A 520 -16.27 36.64 -23.55
N GLY A 521 -17.40 37.33 -23.30
CA GLY A 521 -18.48 36.81 -22.46
C GLY A 521 -18.16 36.73 -20.98
N PHE A 522 -17.02 37.26 -20.51
CA PHE A 522 -16.66 37.24 -19.11
C PHE A 522 -17.30 38.34 -18.30
N ILE A 523 -17.55 38.07 -17.03
CA ILE A 523 -17.93 39.08 -16.06
C ILE A 523 -16.70 39.94 -15.77
N ASN A 524 -16.79 41.24 -16.04
CA ASN A 524 -15.73 42.18 -15.69
C ASN A 524 -15.85 42.68 -14.25
N GLU A 525 -17.07 42.89 -13.80
CA GLU A 525 -17.37 43.43 -12.49
C GLU A 525 -18.71 42.90 -12.00
N PHE A 526 -18.78 42.53 -10.74
CA PHE A 526 -20.04 42.30 -10.04
C PHE A 526 -20.03 43.10 -8.73
N LYS A 527 -20.99 43.99 -8.57
CA LYS A 527 -21.19 44.81 -7.36
C LYS A 527 -22.47 44.43 -6.65
N ILE A 528 -22.41 44.41 -5.33
CA ILE A 528 -23.56 44.27 -4.42
C ILE A 528 -23.54 45.49 -3.52
N ASN A 529 -24.52 46.38 -3.68
CA ASN A 529 -24.49 47.75 -3.14
C ASN A 529 -23.18 48.44 -3.57
N ASP A 530 -22.37 48.93 -2.62
CA ASP A 530 -21.09 49.60 -2.87
C ASP A 530 -19.89 48.62 -2.82
N PHE A 531 -20.14 47.36 -2.51
CA PHE A 531 -19.10 46.33 -2.43
C PHE A 531 -18.85 45.67 -3.79
N ILE A 532 -17.59 45.68 -4.23
CA ILE A 532 -17.19 44.98 -5.46
C ILE A 532 -16.90 43.51 -5.07
N ALA A 533 -17.85 42.63 -5.41
CA ALA A 533 -17.72 41.19 -5.11
C ALA A 533 -16.83 40.46 -6.12
N ILE A 534 -16.78 40.95 -7.37
CA ILE A 534 -15.93 40.37 -8.44
C ILE A 534 -15.34 41.52 -9.26
N VAL A 535 -14.01 41.55 -9.36
CA VAL A 535 -13.23 42.56 -10.12
C VAL A 535 -12.91 42.07 -11.54
N ASP A 536 -12.65 40.78 -11.71
CA ASP A 536 -12.35 40.15 -13.00
C ASP A 536 -12.87 38.72 -12.90
N GLY A 537 -14.02 38.48 -13.46
CA GLY A 537 -14.81 37.28 -13.25
C GLY A 537 -14.15 36.00 -13.75
N SER A 538 -14.83 34.91 -13.49
CA SER A 538 -14.38 33.56 -13.84
C SER A 538 -14.00 33.44 -15.32
N LYS A 539 -12.77 32.96 -15.56
CA LYS A 539 -12.24 32.61 -16.89
C LYS A 539 -12.20 31.11 -17.04
N HIS A 540 -12.43 30.63 -18.26
CA HIS A 540 -12.23 29.19 -18.50
C HIS A 540 -10.76 28.86 -18.30
N ASN A 541 -10.53 27.90 -17.44
CA ASN A 541 -9.19 27.33 -17.21
C ASN A 541 -9.22 25.84 -17.54
N PHE A 542 -8.42 25.42 -18.51
CA PHE A 542 -8.23 24.03 -18.92
C PHE A 542 -6.85 23.53 -18.52
N TRP A 543 -6.18 24.24 -17.61
CA TRP A 543 -4.82 23.91 -17.17
C TRP A 543 -4.74 23.94 -15.65
N ARG A 544 -4.33 22.81 -15.06
CA ARG A 544 -3.93 22.75 -13.65
C ARG A 544 -2.42 22.95 -13.49
N GLY A 545 -1.95 23.23 -12.30
CA GLY A 545 -0.53 23.12 -11.97
C GLY A 545 -0.05 21.69 -12.23
N PRO A 546 1.00 21.48 -13.04
CA PRO A 546 1.56 20.15 -13.23
C PRO A 546 2.09 19.56 -11.93
N THR A 547 1.89 18.27 -11.75
CA THR A 547 2.50 17.49 -10.66
C THR A 547 3.88 16.98 -11.08
N ASP A 548 4.64 16.41 -10.12
CA ASP A 548 5.94 15.77 -10.42
C ASP A 548 5.78 14.65 -11.45
N ASN A 549 4.73 13.83 -11.32
CA ASN A 549 4.43 12.78 -12.30
C ASN A 549 4.06 13.33 -13.68
N ASP A 550 3.40 14.49 -13.76
CA ASP A 550 3.17 15.16 -15.04
C ASP A 550 4.48 15.60 -15.70
N TYR A 551 5.45 16.11 -14.93
CA TYR A 551 6.77 16.46 -15.46
C TYR A 551 7.53 15.22 -15.92
N GLY A 552 7.55 14.15 -15.14
CA GLY A 552 8.17 12.87 -15.53
C GLY A 552 7.59 12.30 -16.82
N ALA A 553 6.27 12.37 -17.00
CA ALA A 553 5.58 11.94 -18.22
C ALA A 553 5.66 12.96 -19.39
N ASN A 554 6.34 14.10 -19.20
CA ASN A 554 6.42 15.20 -20.15
C ASN A 554 5.05 15.77 -20.57
N THR A 555 4.04 15.62 -19.71
CA THR A 555 2.66 16.10 -19.92
C THR A 555 2.57 17.60 -20.22
N PRO A 556 3.31 18.50 -19.52
CA PRO A 556 3.26 19.92 -19.77
C PRO A 556 3.68 20.32 -21.19
N ASN A 557 4.59 19.59 -21.82
CA ASN A 557 5.00 19.84 -23.20
C ASN A 557 4.03 19.19 -24.20
N LYS A 558 3.60 17.96 -23.95
CA LYS A 558 2.66 17.24 -24.82
C LYS A 558 1.32 18.00 -24.99
N TYR A 559 0.86 18.61 -23.91
CA TYR A 559 -0.47 19.25 -23.86
C TYR A 559 -0.42 20.75 -23.61
N LYS A 560 0.70 21.40 -23.91
CA LYS A 560 0.94 22.84 -23.70
C LYS A 560 -0.16 23.76 -24.29
N GLU A 561 -0.84 23.31 -25.33
CA GLU A 561 -1.89 24.07 -26.00
C GLU A 561 -3.07 24.35 -25.07
N TRP A 562 -3.41 23.41 -24.19
CA TRP A 562 -4.50 23.56 -23.23
C TRP A 562 -4.27 24.70 -22.24
N LYS A 563 -3.01 25.03 -21.96
CA LYS A 563 -2.63 26.17 -21.11
C LYS A 563 -3.10 27.52 -21.71
N PHE A 564 -3.23 27.58 -23.02
CA PHE A 564 -3.52 28.83 -23.76
C PHE A 564 -4.92 28.87 -24.35
N ILE A 565 -5.66 27.75 -24.41
CA ILE A 565 -7.01 27.70 -25.00
C ILE A 565 -7.96 28.70 -24.34
N GLY A 566 -7.93 28.82 -23.00
CA GLY A 566 -8.75 29.79 -22.27
C GLY A 566 -8.43 31.27 -22.58
N LYS A 567 -7.24 31.55 -23.14
CA LYS A 567 -6.76 32.90 -23.49
C LYS A 567 -6.99 33.26 -24.98
N LYS A 568 -7.06 32.25 -25.86
CA LYS A 568 -7.29 32.41 -27.29
C LYS A 568 -8.81 32.37 -27.56
N ARG A 569 -9.46 33.51 -27.55
CA ARG A 569 -10.88 33.57 -27.91
C ARG A 569 -11.12 34.39 -29.14
N GLY A 570 -11.90 33.80 -30.04
CA GLY A 570 -12.58 34.51 -31.12
C GLY A 570 -13.90 35.13 -30.66
N THR A 571 -14.58 35.76 -31.57
CA THR A 571 -15.89 36.39 -31.36
C THR A 571 -16.92 35.40 -30.84
N ILE A 572 -17.57 35.72 -29.72
CA ILE A 572 -18.66 34.93 -29.18
C ILE A 572 -19.96 35.54 -29.66
N ASN A 573 -20.81 34.72 -30.26
CA ASN A 573 -22.18 35.12 -30.52
C ASN A 573 -22.94 35.08 -29.18
N TYR A 574 -23.61 36.18 -28.85
CA TYR A 574 -24.50 36.26 -27.70
C TYR A 574 -25.89 36.68 -28.11
N LYS A 575 -26.90 36.23 -27.37
CA LYS A 575 -28.30 36.63 -27.53
C LYS A 575 -28.82 37.10 -26.17
N ILE A 576 -29.46 38.28 -26.15
CA ILE A 576 -30.16 38.77 -24.97
C ILE A 576 -31.63 38.45 -25.16
N GLU A 577 -32.21 37.61 -24.35
CA GLU A 577 -33.62 37.29 -24.31
C GLU A 577 -34.27 37.90 -23.07
N PHE A 578 -35.25 38.78 -23.29
CA PHE A 578 -36.11 39.27 -22.22
C PHE A 578 -37.29 38.32 -22.04
N ARG A 579 -37.32 37.59 -20.94
CA ARG A 579 -38.49 36.80 -20.57
C ARG A 579 -39.26 37.54 -19.49
N PHE A 580 -40.52 37.89 -19.79
CA PHE A 580 -41.39 38.69 -18.91
C PHE A 580 -41.62 38.05 -17.52
N ASN A 581 -41.15 36.87 -17.28
CA ASN A 581 -41.24 36.16 -16.03
C ASN A 581 -39.88 35.76 -15.41
N GLN A 582 -38.84 36.64 -15.45
CA GLN A 582 -37.77 36.65 -14.47
C GLN A 582 -36.39 36.11 -14.83
N PHE A 583 -36.06 35.81 -16.07
CA PHE A 583 -34.68 35.42 -16.41
C PHE A 583 -34.16 36.21 -17.61
N VAL A 584 -32.93 36.73 -17.48
CA VAL A 584 -32.09 37.08 -18.62
C VAL A 584 -31.22 35.86 -18.90
N LYS A 585 -31.38 35.24 -20.06
CA LYS A 585 -30.50 34.16 -20.50
C LYS A 585 -29.24 34.71 -21.17
#